data_d571d707f09789ffe8865ecb81e705bd
#
_entry.id   d571d707f09789ffe8865ecb81e705bd
#
_cell.length_a   1.000
_cell.length_b   1.000
_cell.length_c   1.000
_cell.angle_alpha   90.00
_cell.angle_beta   90.00
_cell.angle_gamma   90.00
#
_symmetry.space_group_name_H-M   'P 1'
#
loop_
_entity.id
_entity.type
_entity.pdbx_description
1 polymer ?
#
loop_
_entity_poly.entity_id
_entity_poly.type
_entity_poly.pdbx_seq_one_letter_code
_entity_poly.pdbx_strand_id
1 'polypeptide(L)'
;MGYPSIYPTGVTIFNKDKAYGGYTIFPSTKGALLIDMNGNEVKLWAGLGGFPNKILPGGYVMGTTGTRGGKYAFQDQLDLVQVDWDGHIVWKFDKTELVADPGKEPVYMARQHHDFQREGSTVGYYYPGGEPRTDGGNTLILTHE
;
A
#
# COMPACT_ATOMS: atom_id res chain seq x y z
N MET A 1 21.29 -19.07 0.36
CA MET A 1 21.36 -19.17 1.84
C MET A 1 21.16 -17.76 2.40
N GLY A 2 20.15 -17.56 3.25
CA GLY A 2 19.95 -16.28 3.94
C GLY A 2 21.01 -16.12 5.03
N TYR A 3 21.42 -14.88 5.27
CA TYR A 3 22.25 -14.58 6.42
C TYR A 3 21.41 -14.77 7.69
N PRO A 4 21.99 -15.35 8.76
CA PRO A 4 21.28 -15.42 10.03
C PRO A 4 20.97 -13.99 10.52
N SER A 5 19.73 -13.77 10.95
CA SER A 5 19.34 -12.50 11.54
C SER A 5 20.07 -12.33 12.88
N ILE A 6 20.71 -11.18 13.08
CA ILE A 6 21.31 -10.79 14.35
C ILE A 6 20.32 -10.02 15.25
N TYR A 7 19.16 -9.65 14.70
CA TYR A 7 18.08 -8.95 15.40
C TYR A 7 16.84 -9.83 15.50
N PRO A 8 16.12 -9.80 16.61
CA PRO A 8 14.89 -10.61 16.78
C PRO A 8 13.81 -10.32 15.74
N THR A 9 13.85 -9.14 15.15
CA THR A 9 12.89 -8.63 14.15
C THR A 9 13.21 -9.00 12.71
N GLY A 10 14.30 -9.74 12.47
CA GLY A 10 14.72 -10.12 11.10
C GLY A 10 15.62 -9.12 10.39
N VAL A 11 15.91 -7.97 10.99
CA VAL A 11 16.92 -7.04 10.46
C VAL A 11 18.30 -7.68 10.57
N THR A 12 19.02 -7.78 9.46
CA THR A 12 20.34 -8.40 9.42
C THR A 12 21.48 -7.39 9.45
N ILE A 13 21.27 -6.23 8.84
CA ILE A 13 22.25 -5.14 8.80
C ILE A 13 21.49 -3.80 8.93
N PHE A 14 21.93 -2.97 9.86
CA PHE A 14 21.49 -1.59 9.96
C PHE A 14 22.67 -0.67 10.29
N ASN A 15 23.06 0.15 9.34
CA ASN A 15 24.11 1.16 9.52
C ASN A 15 23.47 2.55 9.56
N LYS A 16 23.38 3.14 10.75
CA LYS A 16 22.73 4.44 10.99
C LYS A 16 23.36 5.59 10.19
N ASP A 17 24.67 5.53 9.92
CA ASP A 17 25.37 6.60 9.24
C ASP A 17 25.17 6.58 7.72
N LYS A 18 24.64 5.46 7.19
CA LYS A 18 24.43 5.23 5.76
C LYS A 18 22.97 5.05 5.38
N ALA A 19 22.11 4.76 6.34
CA ALA A 19 20.69 4.54 6.08
C ALA A 19 19.91 5.84 6.28
N TYR A 20 18.96 6.09 5.39
CA TYR A 20 17.96 7.12 5.63
C TYR A 20 17.06 6.68 6.79
N GLY A 21 16.96 7.51 7.83
CA GLY A 21 16.13 7.22 9.00
C GLY A 21 14.64 7.38 8.68
N GLY A 22 13.80 6.45 9.16
CA GLY A 22 12.37 6.54 8.93
C GLY A 22 11.65 5.22 9.20
N TYR A 23 10.59 5.01 8.46
CA TYR A 23 9.74 3.84 8.56
C TYR A 23 9.56 3.19 7.19
N THR A 24 9.29 1.90 7.18
CA THR A 24 8.97 1.16 5.95
C THR A 24 7.58 0.56 6.07
N ILE A 25 6.73 0.80 5.06
CA ILE A 25 5.44 0.15 4.93
C ILE A 25 5.50 -0.89 3.81
N PHE A 26 4.88 -2.03 4.03
CA PHE A 26 4.76 -3.08 3.02
C PHE A 26 3.54 -3.98 3.29
N PRO A 27 3.02 -4.67 2.26
CA PRO A 27 1.95 -5.63 2.44
C PRO A 27 2.48 -6.87 3.18
N SER A 28 1.74 -7.30 4.19
CA SER A 28 1.96 -8.56 4.90
C SER A 28 0.75 -9.47 4.74
N THR A 29 0.84 -10.70 5.24
CA THR A 29 -0.29 -11.65 5.23
C THR A 29 -1.48 -11.19 6.09
N LYS A 30 -1.27 -10.25 7.01
CA LYS A 30 -2.30 -9.73 7.92
C LYS A 30 -2.85 -8.37 7.48
N GLY A 31 -2.14 -7.66 6.59
CA GLY A 31 -2.49 -6.31 6.18
C GLY A 31 -1.25 -5.46 5.89
N ALA A 32 -1.41 -4.17 5.74
CA ALA A 32 -0.31 -3.23 5.59
C ALA A 32 0.44 -3.08 6.92
N LEU A 33 1.72 -3.40 6.91
CA LEU A 33 2.57 -3.37 8.10
C LEU A 33 3.59 -2.25 8.00
N LEU A 34 3.65 -1.41 9.03
CA LEU A 34 4.66 -0.37 9.22
C LEU A 34 5.68 -0.83 10.24
N ILE A 35 6.95 -0.75 9.89
CA ILE A 35 8.06 -1.09 10.77
C ILE A 35 9.03 0.08 10.91
N ASP A 36 9.74 0.12 12.05
CA ASP A 36 10.89 1.00 12.25
C ASP A 36 12.18 0.43 11.60
N MET A 37 13.27 1.16 11.72
CA MET A 37 14.57 0.75 11.16
C MET A 37 15.20 -0.47 11.87
N ASN A 38 14.70 -0.83 13.03
CA ASN A 38 15.11 -2.06 13.73
C ASN A 38 14.20 -3.25 13.41
N GLY A 39 13.15 -3.03 12.58
CA GLY A 39 12.18 -4.05 12.20
C GLY A 39 11.08 -4.28 13.23
N ASN A 40 10.96 -3.42 14.24
CA ASN A 40 9.85 -3.51 15.17
C ASN A 40 8.54 -3.08 14.50
N GLU A 41 7.47 -3.80 14.75
CA GLU A 41 6.13 -3.42 14.31
C GLU A 41 5.71 -2.11 14.99
N VAL A 42 5.38 -1.11 14.18
CA VAL A 42 4.88 0.19 14.64
C VAL A 42 3.38 0.23 14.54
N LYS A 43 2.84 -0.21 13.40
CA LYS A 43 1.40 -0.24 13.13
C LYS A 43 1.06 -1.32 12.11
N LEU A 44 -0.07 -1.97 12.34
CA LEU A 44 -0.70 -2.88 11.38
C LEU A 44 -2.10 -2.36 11.05
N TRP A 45 -2.35 -2.10 9.76
CA TRP A 45 -3.70 -1.89 9.24
C TRP A 45 -4.24 -3.22 8.74
N ALA A 46 -4.92 -3.93 9.63
CA ALA A 46 -5.47 -5.26 9.32
C ALA A 46 -6.50 -5.16 8.19
N GLY A 47 -6.39 -6.07 7.21
CA GLY A 47 -7.30 -6.09 6.06
C GLY A 47 -6.96 -5.08 4.95
N LEU A 48 -6.00 -4.18 5.16
CA LEU A 48 -5.49 -3.33 4.09
C LEU A 48 -4.33 -4.06 3.42
N GLY A 49 -4.60 -4.72 2.33
CA GLY A 49 -3.63 -5.53 1.61
C GLY A 49 -3.16 -4.88 0.31
N GLY A 50 -2.78 -5.77 -0.61
CA GLY A 50 -2.37 -5.39 -1.96
C GLY A 50 -1.00 -4.73 -2.03
N PHE A 51 -0.62 -4.40 -3.24
CA PHE A 51 0.64 -3.73 -3.55
C PHE A 51 0.39 -2.65 -4.61
N PRO A 52 0.92 -1.44 -4.42
CA PRO A 52 1.68 -0.98 -3.27
C PRO A 52 0.80 -0.49 -2.10
N ASN A 53 1.36 -0.50 -0.90
CA ASN A 53 0.84 0.32 0.19
C ASN A 53 1.68 1.62 0.27
N LYS A 54 1.03 2.78 0.37
CA LYS A 54 1.72 4.07 0.45
C LYS A 54 1.25 4.87 1.66
N ILE A 55 2.20 5.35 2.44
CA ILE A 55 1.93 6.33 3.50
C ILE A 55 1.70 7.69 2.85
N LEU A 56 0.67 8.37 3.29
CA LEU A 56 0.38 9.74 2.92
C LEU A 56 0.63 10.71 4.08
N PRO A 57 0.79 12.00 3.83
CA PRO A 57 0.85 13.00 4.88
C PRO A 57 -0.31 12.88 5.87
N GLY A 58 -0.07 13.19 7.14
CA GLY A 58 -1.08 13.10 8.19
C GLY A 58 -1.29 11.68 8.77
N GLY A 59 -0.46 10.71 8.39
CA GLY A 59 -0.55 9.33 8.89
C GLY A 59 -1.62 8.49 8.19
N TYR A 60 -2.12 8.95 7.06
CA TYR A 60 -3.01 8.17 6.21
C TYR A 60 -2.23 7.12 5.43
N VAL A 61 -2.92 6.05 5.03
CA VAL A 61 -2.36 4.99 4.20
C VAL A 61 -3.30 4.69 3.04
N MET A 62 -2.74 4.53 1.85
CA MET A 62 -3.48 4.01 0.70
C MET A 62 -3.07 2.57 0.39
N GLY A 63 -4.07 1.79 0.03
CA GLY A 63 -3.94 0.40 -0.37
C GLY A 63 -5.27 -0.15 -0.88
N THR A 64 -5.42 -1.46 -0.87
CA THR A 64 -6.67 -2.13 -1.27
C THR A 64 -7.21 -3.00 -0.16
N THR A 65 -8.53 -3.22 -0.15
CA THR A 65 -9.15 -4.17 0.78
C THR A 65 -9.07 -5.63 0.29
N GLY A 66 -8.63 -5.84 -0.94
CA GLY A 66 -8.46 -7.19 -1.48
C GLY A 66 -7.95 -7.18 -2.92
N THR A 67 -7.58 -8.37 -3.37
CA THR A 67 -7.15 -8.63 -4.75
C THR A 67 -8.06 -9.65 -5.39
N ARG A 68 -8.17 -9.58 -6.71
CA ARG A 68 -8.81 -10.63 -7.49
C ARG A 68 -7.94 -11.89 -7.43
N GLY A 69 -8.34 -12.89 -6.70
CA GLY A 69 -7.60 -14.14 -6.58
C GLY A 69 -7.54 -14.93 -7.90
N GLY A 70 -6.53 -15.81 -8.04
CA GLY A 70 -6.44 -16.81 -9.09
C GLY A 70 -5.42 -16.54 -10.18
N LYS A 71 -5.40 -17.44 -11.18
CA LYS A 71 -4.36 -17.55 -12.22
C LYS A 71 -4.16 -16.26 -13.04
N TYR A 72 -5.22 -15.49 -13.23
CA TYR A 72 -5.23 -14.41 -14.23
C TYR A 72 -5.15 -13.00 -13.65
N ALA A 73 -5.20 -12.84 -12.34
CA ALA A 73 -5.44 -11.51 -11.83
C ALA A 73 -5.01 -11.25 -10.39
N PHE A 74 -3.94 -11.85 -9.95
CA PHE A 74 -3.40 -11.55 -8.62
C PHE A 74 -2.90 -10.09 -8.48
N GLN A 75 -2.78 -9.37 -9.57
CA GLN A 75 -2.38 -7.97 -9.59
C GLN A 75 -3.56 -6.99 -9.64
N ASP A 76 -4.73 -7.44 -10.10
CA ASP A 76 -5.92 -6.59 -10.11
C ASP A 76 -6.45 -6.42 -8.69
N GLN A 77 -6.65 -5.18 -8.29
CA GLN A 77 -7.16 -4.82 -6.98
C GLN A 77 -8.68 -4.70 -7.02
N LEU A 78 -9.35 -5.08 -5.94
CA LEU A 78 -10.80 -4.93 -5.82
C LEU A 78 -11.23 -3.47 -5.73
N ASP A 79 -10.42 -2.66 -5.06
CA ASP A 79 -10.65 -1.24 -4.85
C ASP A 79 -9.32 -0.52 -4.61
N LEU A 80 -9.39 0.79 -4.45
CA LEU A 80 -8.32 1.60 -3.88
C LEU A 80 -8.93 2.43 -2.77
N VAL A 81 -8.41 2.32 -1.57
CA VAL A 81 -8.91 3.04 -0.39
C VAL A 81 -7.81 3.84 0.27
N GLN A 82 -8.21 4.95 0.90
CA GLN A 82 -7.39 5.67 1.87
C GLN A 82 -7.98 5.43 3.25
N VAL A 83 -7.14 5.04 4.19
CA VAL A 83 -7.51 4.85 5.59
C VAL A 83 -6.76 5.82 6.49
N ASP A 84 -7.38 6.17 7.62
CA ASP A 84 -6.73 6.92 8.67
C ASP A 84 -5.81 6.04 9.52
N TRP A 85 -5.22 6.64 10.56
CA TRP A 85 -4.33 5.90 11.47
C TRP A 85 -5.05 4.75 12.17
N ASP A 86 -6.34 4.88 12.45
CA ASP A 86 -7.13 3.86 13.14
C ASP A 86 -7.72 2.80 12.21
N GLY A 87 -7.55 2.98 10.90
CA GLY A 87 -7.98 2.02 9.87
C GLY A 87 -9.38 2.30 9.31
N HIS A 88 -9.99 3.45 9.62
CA HIS A 88 -11.26 3.83 9.02
C HIS A 88 -11.04 4.30 7.59
N ILE A 89 -11.88 3.83 6.67
CA ILE A 89 -11.86 4.28 5.28
C ILE A 89 -12.38 5.71 5.20
N VAL A 90 -11.52 6.64 4.77
CA VAL A 90 -11.85 8.07 4.60
C VAL A 90 -12.05 8.45 3.14
N TRP A 91 -11.56 7.65 2.22
CA TRP A 91 -11.77 7.81 0.79
C TRP A 91 -11.70 6.45 0.09
N LYS A 92 -12.48 6.31 -0.98
CA LYS A 92 -12.51 5.10 -1.78
C LYS A 92 -12.66 5.44 -3.27
N PHE A 93 -11.89 4.75 -4.10
CA PHE A 93 -12.14 4.69 -5.53
C PHE A 93 -13.25 3.66 -5.77
N ASP A 94 -14.40 4.13 -6.22
CA ASP A 94 -15.65 3.36 -6.37
C ASP A 94 -16.03 3.05 -7.82
N LYS A 95 -15.23 3.49 -8.78
CA LYS A 95 -15.43 3.13 -10.20
C LYS A 95 -15.00 1.69 -10.40
N THR A 96 -15.97 0.84 -10.61
CA THR A 96 -15.76 -0.61 -10.78
C THR A 96 -16.36 -1.11 -12.07
N GLU A 97 -15.81 -2.20 -12.57
CA GLU A 97 -16.34 -2.96 -13.70
C GLU A 97 -16.66 -4.38 -13.27
N LEU A 98 -17.63 -5.01 -13.94
CA LEU A 98 -17.93 -6.41 -13.74
C LEU A 98 -16.92 -7.26 -14.52
N VAL A 99 -16.07 -7.95 -13.82
CA VAL A 99 -15.03 -8.82 -14.40
C VAL A 99 -15.40 -10.28 -14.22
N ALA A 100 -15.45 -11.01 -15.32
CA ALA A 100 -15.75 -12.44 -15.33
C ALA A 100 -14.53 -13.23 -15.86
N ASP A 101 -13.92 -14.01 -15.00
CA ASP A 101 -12.89 -14.97 -15.41
C ASP A 101 -13.52 -16.30 -15.82
N PRO A 102 -12.92 -17.03 -16.77
CA PRO A 102 -13.39 -18.38 -17.09
C PRO A 102 -13.43 -19.28 -15.86
N GLY A 103 -14.60 -19.83 -15.56
CA GLY A 103 -14.81 -20.75 -14.45
C GLY A 103 -14.89 -20.09 -13.07
N LYS A 104 -15.11 -18.79 -13.00
CA LYS A 104 -15.34 -18.05 -11.75
C LYS A 104 -16.61 -17.22 -11.82
N GLU A 105 -17.18 -16.95 -10.66
CA GLU A 105 -18.27 -16.01 -10.54
C GLU A 105 -17.79 -14.59 -10.87
N PRO A 106 -18.60 -13.82 -11.62
CA PRO A 106 -18.27 -12.43 -11.90
C PRO A 106 -18.19 -11.59 -10.63
N VAL A 107 -17.24 -10.65 -10.59
CA VAL A 107 -17.04 -9.74 -9.44
C VAL A 107 -16.79 -8.32 -9.91
N TYR A 108 -17.39 -7.35 -9.21
CA TYR A 108 -17.09 -5.94 -9.43
C TYR A 108 -15.75 -5.59 -8.81
N MET A 109 -14.90 -4.93 -9.58
CA MET A 109 -13.57 -4.50 -9.11
C MET A 109 -13.10 -3.24 -9.81
N ALA A 110 -12.26 -2.48 -9.12
CA ALA A 110 -11.70 -1.25 -9.63
C ALA A 110 -10.61 -1.47 -10.70
N ARG A 111 -10.12 -2.72 -10.85
CA ARG A 111 -9.04 -3.08 -11.78
C ARG A 111 -7.79 -2.22 -11.67
N GLN A 112 -7.60 -1.60 -10.51
CA GLN A 112 -6.38 -0.88 -10.20
C GLN A 112 -5.22 -1.88 -10.22
N HIS A 113 -4.11 -1.48 -10.85
CA HIS A 113 -3.03 -2.36 -11.20
C HIS A 113 -1.68 -1.66 -10.96
N HIS A 114 -0.78 -2.33 -10.28
CA HIS A 114 0.60 -1.94 -9.98
C HIS A 114 0.80 -0.65 -9.22
N ASP A 115 0.26 0.49 -9.64
CA ASP A 115 0.62 1.75 -9.02
C ASP A 115 -0.51 2.79 -9.04
N PHE A 116 -0.39 3.71 -8.14
CA PHE A 116 -1.20 4.92 -8.05
C PHE A 116 -0.37 6.05 -7.45
N GLN A 117 -0.75 7.29 -7.72
CA GLN A 117 -0.09 8.46 -7.16
C GLN A 117 -1.14 9.48 -6.71
N ARG A 118 -1.05 9.89 -5.45
CA ARG A 118 -1.89 10.96 -4.88
C ARG A 118 -1.14 12.27 -4.93
N GLU A 119 -1.80 13.34 -5.43
CA GLU A 119 -1.30 14.70 -5.39
C GLU A 119 -0.99 15.13 -3.94
N GLY A 120 0.13 15.84 -3.74
CA GLY A 120 0.58 16.25 -2.41
C GLY A 120 1.20 15.15 -1.55
N SER A 121 1.31 13.92 -2.07
CA SER A 121 2.08 12.87 -1.41
C SER A 121 3.55 12.98 -1.79
N THR A 122 4.44 13.01 -0.79
CA THR A 122 5.89 13.04 -1.00
C THR A 122 6.50 11.64 -1.00
N VAL A 123 5.74 10.63 -0.60
CA VAL A 123 6.21 9.24 -0.52
C VAL A 123 6.16 8.58 -1.89
N GLY A 124 7.31 8.06 -2.33
CA GLY A 124 7.44 7.38 -3.62
C GLY A 124 7.36 8.31 -4.84
N TYR A 125 7.32 9.60 -4.62
CA TYR A 125 7.26 10.61 -5.66
C TYR A 125 8.24 11.74 -5.35
N TYR A 126 9.23 11.91 -6.22
CA TYR A 126 10.18 13.01 -6.08
C TYR A 126 9.58 14.29 -6.67
N TYR A 127 9.11 15.15 -5.79
CA TYR A 127 8.58 16.46 -6.15
C TYR A 127 9.28 17.55 -5.33
N PRO A 128 10.42 18.07 -5.79
CA PRO A 128 11.15 19.10 -5.08
C PRO A 128 10.29 20.34 -4.87
N GLY A 129 10.20 20.82 -3.64
CA GLY A 129 9.40 21.99 -3.28
C GLY A 129 7.89 21.76 -3.23
N GLY A 130 7.45 20.51 -3.34
CA GLY A 130 6.04 20.16 -3.14
C GLY A 130 5.63 20.24 -1.68
N GLU A 131 4.45 20.82 -1.42
CA GLU A 131 3.88 20.86 -0.08
C GLU A 131 3.07 19.58 0.20
N PRO A 132 3.31 18.91 1.34
CA PRO A 132 2.50 17.77 1.75
C PRO A 132 1.05 18.18 1.96
N ARG A 133 0.11 17.36 1.47
CA ARG A 133 -1.33 17.61 1.63
C ARG A 133 -1.98 16.46 2.39
N THR A 134 -2.82 16.81 3.34
CA THR A 134 -3.63 15.84 4.12
C THR A 134 -5.06 15.76 3.62
N ASP A 135 -5.51 16.73 2.84
CA ASP A 135 -6.89 16.99 2.46
C ASP A 135 -7.13 16.69 0.97
N GLY A 136 -7.25 15.46 0.61
CA GLY A 136 -7.61 15.14 -0.75
C GLY A 136 -6.51 15.40 -1.78
N GLY A 137 -6.89 15.79 -2.98
CA GLY A 137 -6.05 15.92 -4.16
C GLY A 137 -6.42 14.90 -5.23
N ASN A 138 -5.93 15.12 -6.44
CA ASN A 138 -6.15 14.18 -7.54
C ASN A 138 -5.39 12.87 -7.28
N THR A 139 -5.96 11.77 -7.72
CA THR A 139 -5.29 10.47 -7.70
C THR A 139 -5.15 9.97 -9.13
N LEU A 140 -3.93 9.77 -9.57
CA LEU A 140 -3.62 9.05 -10.79
C LEU A 140 -3.60 7.55 -10.45
N ILE A 141 -4.34 6.76 -11.21
CA ILE A 141 -4.46 5.32 -10.99
C ILE A 141 -4.15 4.61 -12.31
N LEU A 142 -3.25 3.64 -12.25
CA LEU A 142 -3.03 2.73 -13.37
C LEU A 142 -4.08 1.62 -13.29
N THR A 143 -4.82 1.41 -14.41
CA THR A 143 -5.87 0.40 -14.51
C THR A 143 -5.71 -0.45 -15.76
N HIS A 144 -6.24 -1.67 -15.76
CA HIS A 144 -6.49 -2.42 -16.97
C HIS A 144 -7.78 -1.93 -17.65
N GLU A 145 -7.81 -2.00 -18.99
CA GLU A 145 -9.02 -1.89 -19.80
C GLU A 145 -9.53 -3.26 -20.22
#